data_79ea3c4b19cb16da59c3f66597d460d1
#
_entry.id   79ea3c4b19cb16da59c3f66597d460d1
#
_cell.length_a   1.000
_cell.length_b   1.000
_cell.length_c   1.000
_cell.angle_alpha   90.00
_cell.angle_beta   90.00
_cell.angle_gamma   90.00
#
_symmetry.space_group_name_H-M   'P 1'
#
loop_
_entity.id
_entity.type
_entity.pdbx_description
1 polymer ?
#
loop_
_entity_poly.entity_id
_entity_poly.type
_entity_poly.pdbx_seq_one_letter_code
_entity_poly.pdbx_strand_id
1 'polypeptide(L)'
;MKREYLEKNVYEACMERLHFIFEEFDNILVSFSGGKDSGLLLNLVLDYKKKYYPDKTIGVFHQDFEAQYTVTTEYIERTLERIKDEAEIYWVCLPMATRTALSSYEMYWYPWDDTKQELWVREMPDKEYVINLSLIHI
;
A
#
# COMPACT_ATOMS: atom_id res chain seq x y z
N MET A 1 -10.29 7.41 27.15
CA MET A 1 -9.07 8.16 26.84
C MET A 1 -9.41 9.65 26.85
N LYS A 2 -8.72 10.48 27.65
CA LYS A 2 -9.00 11.92 27.73
C LYS A 2 -8.45 12.59 26.47
N ARG A 3 -9.24 13.40 25.79
CA ARG A 3 -8.79 14.19 24.63
C ARG A 3 -7.88 15.31 25.13
N GLU A 4 -6.71 15.44 24.52
CA GLU A 4 -5.79 16.53 24.73
C GLU A 4 -5.80 17.43 23.48
N TYR A 5 -6.01 18.72 23.67
CA TYR A 5 -5.99 19.68 22.58
C TYR A 5 -4.59 20.30 22.51
N LEU A 6 -3.98 20.20 21.32
CA LEU A 6 -2.67 20.77 21.06
C LEU A 6 -2.83 22.15 20.39
N GLU A 7 -1.87 23.05 20.59
CA GLU A 7 -1.84 24.37 19.95
C GLU A 7 -1.38 24.31 18.47
N LYS A 8 -1.02 23.11 17.96
CA LYS A 8 -0.59 22.89 16.60
C LYS A 8 -1.69 22.27 15.75
N ASN A 9 -1.70 22.57 14.45
CA ASN A 9 -2.61 21.95 13.50
C ASN A 9 -2.15 20.52 13.11
N VAL A 10 -3.02 19.81 12.40
CA VAL A 10 -2.78 18.40 11.99
C VAL A 10 -1.57 18.26 11.08
N TYR A 11 -1.33 19.22 10.18
CA TYR A 11 -0.18 19.19 9.27
C TYR A 11 1.13 19.35 10.04
N GLU A 12 1.22 20.31 10.96
CA GLU A 12 2.40 20.52 11.81
C GLU A 12 2.69 19.26 12.63
N ALA A 13 1.67 18.68 13.25
CA ALA A 13 1.82 17.43 14.00
C ALA A 13 2.25 16.25 13.12
N CYS A 14 1.82 16.21 11.86
CA CYS A 14 2.24 15.21 10.89
C CYS A 14 3.72 15.39 10.52
N MET A 15 4.15 16.62 10.27
CA MET A 15 5.56 16.92 9.92
C MET A 15 6.53 16.58 11.06
N GLU A 16 6.17 16.87 12.31
CA GLU A 16 6.97 16.46 13.48
C GLU A 16 7.08 14.93 13.57
N ARG A 17 6.00 14.21 13.30
CA ARG A 17 6.00 12.74 13.31
C ARG A 17 6.83 12.17 12.17
N LEU A 18 6.75 12.74 10.98
CA LEU A 18 7.60 12.34 9.86
C LEU A 18 9.07 12.59 10.18
N HIS A 19 9.41 13.75 10.76
CA HIS A 19 10.77 14.03 11.21
C HIS A 19 11.29 12.95 12.14
N PHE A 20 10.54 12.62 13.19
CA PHE A 20 10.89 11.55 14.12
C PHE A 20 11.09 10.20 13.40
N ILE A 21 10.16 9.81 12.51
CA ILE A 21 10.23 8.53 11.79
C ILE A 21 11.48 8.48 10.90
N PHE A 22 11.77 9.55 10.18
CA PHE A 22 12.91 9.59 9.27
C PHE A 22 14.26 9.64 9.98
N GLU A 23 14.32 10.14 11.22
CA GLU A 23 15.54 10.12 12.04
C GLU A 23 15.76 8.78 12.73
N GLU A 24 14.70 8.17 13.26
CA GLU A 24 14.84 6.99 14.12
C GLU A 24 14.88 5.67 13.34
N PHE A 25 14.34 5.62 12.11
CA PHE A 25 14.22 4.37 11.36
C PHE A 25 14.97 4.42 10.04
N ASP A 26 15.80 3.40 9.80
CA ASP A 26 16.50 3.24 8.52
C ASP A 26 15.57 2.78 7.42
N ASN A 27 14.64 1.88 7.73
CA ASN A 27 13.67 1.32 6.80
C ASN A 27 12.28 1.87 7.08
N ILE A 28 11.70 2.54 6.10
CA ILE A 28 10.36 3.13 6.19
C ILE A 28 9.48 2.49 5.11
N LEU A 29 8.35 1.93 5.53
CA LEU A 29 7.37 1.34 4.63
C LEU A 29 6.03 2.07 4.77
N VAL A 30 5.50 2.54 3.64
CA VAL A 30 4.19 3.19 3.56
C VAL A 30 3.16 2.22 3.02
N SER A 31 2.13 1.91 3.80
CA SER A 31 0.99 1.12 3.33
C SER A 31 0.04 2.00 2.51
N PHE A 32 -0.18 1.62 1.25
CA PHE A 32 -1.01 2.35 0.30
C PHE A 32 -2.20 1.50 -0.16
N SER A 33 -3.39 1.83 0.29
CA SER A 33 -4.63 1.09 -0.04
C SER A 33 -5.37 1.63 -1.27
N GLY A 34 -4.91 2.70 -1.89
CA GLY A 34 -5.64 3.41 -2.94
C GLY A 34 -6.75 4.33 -2.43
N GLY A 35 -6.99 4.40 -1.11
CA GLY A 35 -7.92 5.35 -0.51
C GLY A 35 -7.32 6.75 -0.39
N LYS A 36 -8.20 7.75 -0.20
CA LYS A 36 -7.80 9.16 -0.11
C LYS A 36 -6.78 9.43 1.01
N ASP A 37 -6.97 8.80 2.18
CA ASP A 37 -6.14 9.07 3.35
C ASP A 37 -4.75 8.44 3.20
N SER A 38 -4.66 7.20 2.70
CA SER A 38 -3.39 6.57 2.38
C SER A 38 -2.66 7.26 1.23
N GLY A 39 -3.40 7.78 0.25
CA GLY A 39 -2.86 8.59 -0.85
C GLY A 39 -2.30 9.92 -0.37
N LEU A 40 -3.01 10.61 0.55
CA LEU A 40 -2.50 11.83 1.18
C LEU A 40 -1.23 11.54 1.97
N LEU A 41 -1.23 10.50 2.82
CA LEU A 41 -0.06 10.12 3.60
C LEU A 41 1.14 9.80 2.69
N LEU A 42 0.93 9.02 1.63
CA LEU A 42 1.98 8.68 0.67
C LEU A 42 2.62 9.94 0.05
N ASN A 43 1.81 10.90 -0.40
CA ASN A 43 2.34 12.14 -0.96
C ASN A 43 3.10 12.97 0.10
N LEU A 44 2.59 13.08 1.33
CA LEU A 44 3.30 13.78 2.41
C LEU A 44 4.65 13.14 2.74
N VAL A 45 4.74 11.81 2.75
CA VAL A 45 5.99 11.08 2.99
C VAL A 45 6.99 11.29 1.85
N LEU A 46 6.52 11.22 0.60
CA LEU A 46 7.37 11.46 -0.59
C LEU A 46 7.89 12.89 -0.64
N ASP A 47 7.03 13.87 -0.37
CA ASP A 47 7.43 15.28 -0.33
C ASP A 47 8.43 15.54 0.80
N TYR A 48 8.20 14.93 1.98
CA TYR A 48 9.12 15.04 3.12
C TYR A 48 10.48 14.41 2.79
N LYS A 49 10.48 13.18 2.25
CA LYS A 49 11.69 12.50 1.78
C LYS A 49 12.47 13.37 0.80
N LYS A 50 11.83 13.83 -0.26
CA LYS A 50 12.45 14.63 -1.32
C LYS A 50 13.11 15.91 -0.78
N LYS A 51 12.49 16.53 0.21
CA LYS A 51 12.95 17.80 0.77
C LYS A 51 14.08 17.65 1.77
N TYR A 52 14.04 16.63 2.63
CA TYR A 52 14.92 16.53 3.79
C TYR A 52 15.84 15.31 3.77
N TYR A 53 15.45 14.23 3.07
CA TYR A 53 16.19 12.97 3.01
C TYR A 53 16.22 12.39 1.58
N PRO A 54 16.75 13.13 0.58
CA PRO A 54 16.67 12.74 -0.84
C PRO A 54 17.28 11.37 -1.12
N ASP A 55 18.33 11.01 -0.40
CA ASP A 55 19.07 9.76 -0.60
C ASP A 55 18.46 8.56 0.16
N LYS A 56 17.47 8.79 1.02
CA LYS A 56 16.86 7.71 1.78
C LYS A 56 15.83 6.96 0.92
N THR A 57 15.95 5.65 0.85
CA THR A 57 14.95 4.80 0.17
C THR A 57 13.77 4.54 1.11
N ILE A 58 12.57 4.60 0.56
CA ILE A 58 11.34 4.19 1.25
C ILE A 58 10.65 3.09 0.45
N GLY A 59 9.97 2.18 1.15
CA GLY A 59 9.11 1.18 0.55
C GLY A 59 7.65 1.66 0.47
N VAL A 60 6.94 1.25 -0.56
CA VAL A 60 5.48 1.44 -0.68
C VAL A 60 4.83 0.08 -0.87
N PHE A 61 4.00 -0.29 0.09
CA PHE A 61 3.32 -1.58 0.13
C PHE A 61 1.87 -1.43 -0.26
N HIS A 62 1.43 -2.19 -1.24
CA HIS A 62 0.03 -2.36 -1.61
C HIS A 62 -0.37 -3.83 -1.54
N GLN A 63 -1.34 -4.15 -0.67
CA GLN A 63 -1.98 -5.46 -0.64
C GLN A 63 -3.14 -5.47 -1.64
N ASP A 64 -3.03 -6.28 -2.66
CA ASP A 64 -4.06 -6.43 -3.67
C ASP A 64 -5.02 -7.57 -3.32
N PHE A 65 -6.29 -7.22 -3.13
CA PHE A 65 -7.35 -8.17 -2.81
C PHE A 65 -8.09 -8.67 -4.05
N GLU A 66 -7.55 -8.50 -5.27
CA GLU A 66 -8.16 -8.91 -6.53
C GLU A 66 -9.51 -8.22 -6.80
N ALA A 67 -10.54 -8.53 -6.01
CA ALA A 67 -11.89 -7.99 -6.15
C ALA A 67 -12.02 -6.58 -5.57
N GLN A 68 -11.43 -5.60 -6.26
CA GLN A 68 -11.53 -4.18 -5.96
C GLN A 68 -12.30 -3.43 -7.04
N TYR A 69 -12.76 -2.21 -6.74
CA TYR A 69 -13.36 -1.35 -7.76
C TYR A 69 -12.32 -1.00 -8.84
N THR A 70 -12.70 -1.12 -10.10
CA THR A 70 -11.84 -0.83 -11.26
C THR A 70 -11.16 0.54 -11.15
N VAL A 71 -11.91 1.57 -10.80
CA VAL A 71 -11.38 2.94 -10.63
C VAL A 71 -10.30 3.01 -9.54
N THR A 72 -10.47 2.23 -8.46
CA THR A 72 -9.46 2.16 -7.39
C THR A 72 -8.19 1.47 -7.89
N THR A 73 -8.33 0.36 -8.60
CA THR A 73 -7.19 -0.37 -9.17
C THR A 73 -6.42 0.49 -10.18
N GLU A 74 -7.12 1.16 -11.09
CA GLU A 74 -6.52 2.10 -12.06
C GLU A 74 -5.78 3.26 -11.36
N TYR A 75 -6.35 3.77 -10.25
CA TYR A 75 -5.70 4.82 -9.47
C TYR A 75 -4.42 4.31 -8.79
N ILE A 76 -4.47 3.10 -8.22
CA ILE A 76 -3.30 2.45 -7.61
C ILE A 76 -2.21 2.26 -8.66
N GLU A 77 -2.53 1.62 -9.78
CA GLU A 77 -1.58 1.36 -10.86
C GLU A 77 -0.90 2.65 -11.34
N ARG A 78 -1.69 3.67 -11.65
CA ARG A 78 -1.18 4.97 -12.08
C ARG A 78 -0.31 5.65 -11.02
N THR A 79 -0.66 5.48 -9.74
CA THR A 79 0.11 6.08 -8.64
C THR A 79 1.44 5.37 -8.46
N LEU A 80 1.44 4.04 -8.43
CA LEU A 80 2.65 3.24 -8.27
C LEU A 80 3.60 3.43 -9.46
N GLU A 81 3.09 3.43 -10.68
CA GLU A 81 3.89 3.70 -11.89
C GLU A 81 4.54 5.10 -11.85
N ARG A 82 3.85 6.10 -11.32
CA ARG A 82 4.38 7.46 -11.17
C ARG A 82 5.57 7.54 -10.21
N ILE A 83 5.59 6.69 -9.17
CA ILE A 83 6.57 6.79 -8.09
C ILE A 83 7.64 5.68 -8.12
N LYS A 84 7.63 4.79 -9.11
CA LYS A 84 8.52 3.62 -9.19
C LYS A 84 10.01 3.96 -9.17
N ASP A 85 10.38 5.16 -9.62
CA ASP A 85 11.76 5.65 -9.60
C ASP A 85 12.12 6.39 -8.30
N GLU A 86 11.13 6.64 -7.43
CA GLU A 86 11.30 7.39 -6.17
C GLU A 86 11.19 6.49 -4.92
N ALA A 87 10.62 5.29 -5.06
CA ALA A 87 10.38 4.36 -3.95
C ALA A 87 10.45 2.90 -4.42
N GLU A 88 10.80 2.00 -3.51
CA GLU A 88 10.67 0.56 -3.74
C GLU A 88 9.21 0.13 -3.62
N ILE A 89 8.65 -0.45 -4.67
CA ILE A 89 7.24 -0.83 -4.71
C ILE A 89 7.09 -2.32 -4.41
N TYR A 90 6.16 -2.64 -3.53
CA TYR A 90 5.74 -3.99 -3.17
C TYR A 90 4.24 -4.11 -3.44
N TRP A 91 3.87 -4.46 -4.69
CA TRP A 91 2.49 -4.77 -5.05
C TRP A 91 2.25 -6.26 -4.84
N VAL A 92 1.57 -6.59 -3.74
CA VAL A 92 1.45 -7.98 -3.27
C VAL A 92 0.14 -8.59 -3.76
N CYS A 93 0.26 -9.57 -4.66
CA CYS A 93 -0.81 -10.38 -5.23
C CYS A 93 -0.65 -11.83 -4.75
N LEU A 94 -0.89 -12.06 -3.46
CA LEU A 94 -0.75 -13.37 -2.84
C LEU A 94 -2.09 -13.85 -2.28
N PRO A 95 -2.37 -15.16 -2.33
CA PRO A 95 -3.54 -15.73 -1.66
C PRO A 95 -3.39 -15.59 -0.15
N MET A 96 -4.38 -14.94 0.45
CA MET A 96 -4.48 -14.81 1.89
C MET A 96 -5.93 -14.98 2.33
N ALA A 97 -6.14 -15.63 3.47
CA ALA A 97 -7.48 -15.85 4.01
C ALA A 97 -8.16 -14.51 4.33
N THR A 98 -9.04 -14.07 3.46
CA THR A 98 -9.80 -12.84 3.62
C THR A 98 -11.22 -13.17 4.05
N ARG A 99 -11.63 -12.66 5.21
CA ARG A 99 -12.98 -12.92 5.72
C ARG A 99 -14.01 -12.18 4.86
N THR A 100 -15.03 -12.92 4.41
CA THR A 100 -16.18 -12.35 3.71
C THR A 100 -17.39 -12.22 4.62
N ALA A 101 -18.17 -11.17 4.40
CA ALA A 101 -19.49 -11.00 5.03
C ALA A 101 -20.65 -11.50 4.13
N LEU A 102 -20.33 -12.00 2.93
CA LEU A 102 -21.31 -12.37 1.91
C LEU A 102 -21.83 -13.79 2.05
N SER A 103 -21.10 -14.65 2.76
CA SER A 103 -21.49 -16.06 2.92
C SER A 103 -21.33 -16.51 4.37
N SER A 104 -22.33 -17.27 4.86
CA SER A 104 -22.27 -17.98 6.15
C SER A 104 -21.68 -19.39 6.01
N TYR A 105 -21.55 -19.90 4.79
CA TYR A 105 -20.98 -21.22 4.49
C TYR A 105 -19.50 -21.15 4.21
N GLU A 106 -19.08 -20.18 3.38
CA GLU A 106 -17.69 -19.89 3.09
C GLU A 106 -17.33 -18.55 3.73
N MET A 107 -16.77 -18.60 4.94
CA MET A 107 -16.42 -17.40 5.70
C MET A 107 -15.14 -16.72 5.18
N TYR A 108 -14.36 -17.40 4.36
CA TYR A 108 -13.09 -16.93 3.81
C TYR A 108 -13.07 -17.09 2.31
N TRP A 109 -12.45 -16.15 1.64
CA TRP A 109 -12.06 -16.25 0.25
C TRP A 109 -10.57 -15.92 0.13
N TYR A 110 -9.95 -16.38 -0.95
CA TYR A 110 -8.52 -16.25 -1.17
C TYR A 110 -8.34 -15.52 -2.51
N PRO A 111 -8.01 -14.20 -2.48
CA PRO A 111 -7.64 -13.49 -3.70
C PRO A 111 -6.40 -14.17 -4.32
N TRP A 112 -6.30 -14.11 -5.61
CA TRP A 112 -5.14 -14.64 -6.35
C TRP A 112 -4.83 -16.13 -6.09
N ASP A 113 -5.87 -16.92 -5.79
CA ASP A 113 -5.76 -18.39 -5.69
C ASP A 113 -5.48 -18.97 -7.08
N ASP A 114 -4.25 -19.45 -7.30
CA ASP A 114 -3.77 -19.99 -8.58
C ASP A 114 -4.49 -21.27 -9.00
N THR A 115 -5.10 -21.98 -8.05
CA THR A 115 -5.93 -23.15 -8.34
C THR A 115 -7.30 -22.80 -8.91
N LYS A 116 -7.66 -21.50 -8.92
CA LYS A 116 -8.97 -20.97 -9.35
C LYS A 116 -8.82 -19.76 -10.26
N GLN A 117 -7.80 -19.73 -11.08
CA GLN A 117 -7.53 -18.60 -11.99
C GLN A 117 -8.70 -18.23 -12.90
N GLU A 118 -9.50 -19.23 -13.31
CA GLU A 118 -10.69 -19.02 -14.15
C GLU A 118 -11.80 -18.22 -13.45
N LEU A 119 -11.72 -18.08 -12.11
CA LEU A 119 -12.68 -17.33 -11.30
C LEU A 119 -12.18 -15.92 -10.94
N TRP A 120 -10.94 -15.58 -11.28
CA TRP A 120 -10.41 -14.25 -10.99
C TRP A 120 -11.25 -13.16 -11.67
N VAL A 121 -11.57 -12.11 -10.92
CA VAL A 121 -12.41 -11.00 -11.44
C VAL A 121 -11.68 -10.11 -12.42
N ARG A 122 -10.35 -10.21 -12.49
CA ARG A 122 -9.48 -9.51 -13.43
C ARG A 122 -8.14 -10.23 -13.57
N GLU A 123 -7.38 -9.85 -14.57
CA GLU A 123 -6.01 -10.32 -14.74
C GLU A 123 -5.09 -9.76 -13.64
N MET A 124 -4.09 -10.56 -13.24
CA MET A 124 -3.04 -10.11 -12.33
C MET A 124 -2.20 -9.05 -13.02
N PRO A 125 -1.83 -7.96 -12.32
CA PRO A 125 -0.95 -6.94 -12.89
C PRO A 125 0.39 -7.54 -13.33
N ASP A 126 0.82 -7.21 -14.54
CA ASP A 126 2.12 -7.62 -15.09
C ASP A 126 3.11 -6.44 -14.96
N LYS A 127 3.76 -6.33 -13.81
CA LYS A 127 4.79 -5.33 -13.50
C LYS A 127 5.93 -6.00 -12.74
N GLU A 128 7.13 -5.51 -12.94
CA GLU A 128 8.35 -6.02 -12.30
C GLU A 128 8.33 -5.99 -10.76
N TYR A 129 7.54 -5.10 -10.18
CA TYR A 129 7.39 -4.91 -8.73
C TYR A 129 6.15 -5.64 -8.14
N VAL A 130 5.50 -6.51 -8.93
CA VAL A 130 4.41 -7.36 -8.42
C VAL A 130 4.99 -8.60 -7.77
N ILE A 131 4.58 -8.83 -6.54
CA ILE A 131 4.95 -10.03 -5.77
C ILE A 131 3.79 -11.02 -5.84
N ASN A 132 4.03 -12.16 -6.43
CA ASN A 132 3.08 -13.25 -6.57
C ASN A 132 3.71 -14.60 -6.18
N LEU A 133 2.95 -15.68 -6.24
CA LEU A 133 3.43 -17.02 -5.86
C LEU A 133 4.64 -17.49 -6.66
N SER A 134 4.82 -17.05 -7.91
CA SER A 134 5.96 -17.47 -8.74
C SER A 134 7.31 -17.00 -8.19
N LEU A 135 7.32 -15.91 -7.40
CA LEU A 135 8.52 -15.38 -6.76
C LEU A 135 8.87 -16.09 -5.44
N ILE A 136 7.91 -16.80 -4.84
CA ILE A 136 8.10 -17.44 -3.53
C ILE A 136 8.62 -18.89 -3.68
N HIS A 137 8.48 -19.46 -4.86
CA HIS A 137 8.94 -20.82 -5.16
C HIS A 137 10.42 -20.90 -5.66
N ILE A 138 11.21 -19.88 -5.35
CA ILE A 138 12.66 -19.90 -5.62
C ILE A 138 13.40 -20.54 -4.44
#